data_199ff96456cec9b9547c7d58762b987e
#
_entry.id   199ff96456cec9b9547c7d58762b987e
#
_cell.length_a   1.000
_cell.length_b   1.000
_cell.length_c   1.000
_cell.angle_alpha   90.00
_cell.angle_beta   90.00
_cell.angle_gamma   90.00
#
_symmetry.space_group_name_H-M   'P 1'
#
loop_
_entity.id
_entity.type
_entity.pdbx_description
1 polymer ?
#
loop_
_entity_poly.entity_id
_entity_poly.type
_entity_poly.pdbx_seq_one_letter_code
_entity_poly.pdbx_strand_id
1 'polypeptide(L)'
;MQLSYPKQYGNKPQDEPVTTNRSMIRRTFDSRGIEYASEKTLLNVKDLDTIIDWNVMYGYKFFRITSNLAPWKSEYDWTDMPDIKDIKWYLHSIGVKARTHEVRLTSHPGPFNVLTSPHEHVVKNCVNDLTNHGDIFDMMNLSSTPYN
;
A
#
# COMPACT_ATOMS: atom_id res chain seq x y z
N MET A 1 7.94 10.89 -7.38
CA MET A 1 7.07 12.01 -7.79
C MET A 1 5.80 11.90 -6.96
N GLN A 2 5.64 12.77 -5.98
CA GLN A 2 4.46 12.81 -5.14
C GLN A 2 3.36 13.50 -5.94
N LEU A 3 2.42 12.72 -6.48
CA LEU A 3 1.22 13.29 -7.10
C LEU A 3 0.37 13.85 -5.97
N SER A 4 0.43 15.16 -5.75
CA SER A 4 -0.53 15.85 -4.92
C SER A 4 -1.86 15.88 -5.68
N TYR A 5 -2.77 14.99 -5.32
CA TYR A 5 -4.13 15.02 -5.82
C TYR A 5 -4.82 16.31 -5.38
N PRO A 6 -5.67 16.91 -6.22
CA PRO A 6 -6.35 18.16 -5.88
C PRO A 6 -7.12 18.04 -4.56
N LYS A 7 -7.05 19.07 -3.73
CA LYS A 7 -7.69 19.16 -2.41
C LYS A 7 -9.23 19.03 -2.41
N GLN A 8 -9.86 18.84 -3.55
CA GLN A 8 -11.32 18.88 -3.74
C GLN A 8 -12.00 17.52 -3.76
N TYR A 9 -11.27 16.41 -3.51
CA TYR A 9 -11.86 15.09 -3.65
C TYR A 9 -12.27 14.49 -2.31
N GLY A 10 -13.59 14.33 -2.13
CA GLY A 10 -14.22 13.73 -0.96
C GLY A 10 -14.55 14.73 0.15
N ASN A 11 -15.43 14.33 1.07
CA ASN A 11 -15.85 15.08 2.25
C ASN A 11 -14.77 15.16 3.35
N LYS A 12 -13.48 15.14 2.98
CA LYS A 12 -12.39 15.35 3.92
C LYS A 12 -12.21 16.85 4.19
N PRO A 13 -11.84 17.26 5.42
CA PRO A 13 -11.45 18.61 5.71
C PRO A 13 -10.39 19.08 4.72
N GLN A 14 -10.48 20.32 4.23
CA GLN A 14 -9.60 20.87 3.18
C GLN A 14 -8.10 20.83 3.52
N ASP A 15 -7.74 20.49 4.76
CA ASP A 15 -6.38 20.55 5.30
C ASP A 15 -5.67 19.18 5.35
N GLU A 16 -6.37 18.05 5.14
CA GLU A 16 -5.71 16.74 5.14
C GLU A 16 -5.43 16.25 3.71
N PRO A 17 -4.14 16.07 3.35
CA PRO A 17 -3.79 15.56 2.03
C PRO A 17 -4.22 14.10 1.88
N VAL A 18 -4.82 13.77 0.73
CA VAL A 18 -5.02 12.37 0.33
C VAL A 18 -3.66 11.78 -0.03
N THR A 19 -3.20 10.80 0.75
CA THR A 19 -1.86 10.20 0.57
C THR A 19 -1.80 8.75 1.02
N THR A 20 -1.07 7.93 0.27
CA THR A 20 -0.81 6.53 0.61
C THR A 20 0.56 6.33 1.28
N ASN A 21 1.22 7.41 1.68
CA ASN A 21 2.61 7.38 2.14
C ASN A 21 2.75 7.84 3.60
N ARG A 22 1.71 7.67 4.41
CA ARG A 22 1.86 7.89 5.86
C ARG A 22 2.78 6.84 6.43
N SER A 23 3.77 7.29 7.16
CA SER A 23 4.77 6.42 7.79
C SER A 23 5.13 6.95 9.19
N MET A 24 6.09 6.31 9.82
CA MET A 24 6.65 6.71 11.09
C MET A 24 8.14 6.37 11.15
N ILE A 25 8.88 7.06 12.00
CA ILE A 25 10.27 6.71 12.29
C ILE A 25 10.36 5.52 13.24
N ARG A 26 11.49 4.82 13.27
CA ARG A 26 11.74 3.65 14.11
C ARG A 26 11.36 3.90 15.58
N ARG A 27 11.81 4.99 16.17
CA ARG A 27 11.51 5.36 17.55
C ARG A 27 9.99 5.41 17.84
N THR A 28 9.19 5.88 16.88
CA THR A 28 7.73 5.94 17.03
C THR A 28 7.13 4.53 16.95
N PHE A 29 7.61 3.69 16.04
CA PHE A 29 7.19 2.30 15.96
C PHE A 29 7.52 1.54 17.25
N ASP A 30 8.74 1.69 17.79
CA ASP A 30 9.16 1.03 19.03
C ASP A 30 8.31 1.47 20.24
N SER A 31 7.81 2.71 20.26
CA SER A 31 7.00 3.25 21.36
C SER A 31 5.50 3.01 21.22
N ARG A 32 4.97 2.94 20.02
CA ARG A 32 3.52 2.86 19.75
C ARG A 32 3.06 1.52 19.16
N GLY A 33 4.01 0.69 18.72
CA GLY A 33 3.76 -0.68 18.32
C GLY A 33 2.94 -0.85 17.03
N ILE A 34 2.41 -2.07 16.90
CA ILE A 34 1.66 -2.54 15.73
C ILE A 34 0.32 -1.81 15.61
N GLU A 35 -0.31 -1.41 16.70
CA GLU A 35 -1.57 -0.67 16.71
C GLU A 35 -1.46 0.61 15.88
N TYR A 36 -0.37 1.35 16.06
CA TYR A 36 -0.15 2.59 15.30
C TYR A 36 0.22 2.31 13.85
N ALA A 37 0.97 1.24 13.57
CA ALA A 37 1.25 0.80 12.21
C ALA A 37 -0.04 0.39 11.48
N SER A 38 -0.95 -0.32 12.17
CA SER A 38 -2.27 -0.71 11.69
C SER A 38 -3.13 0.51 11.33
N GLU A 39 -3.23 1.48 12.25
CA GLU A 39 -3.95 2.75 12.01
C GLU A 39 -3.42 3.48 10.76
N LYS A 40 -2.08 3.59 10.61
CA LYS A 40 -1.48 4.26 9.44
C LYS A 40 -1.73 3.50 8.15
N THR A 41 -1.65 2.17 8.19
CA THR A 41 -1.96 1.31 7.05
C THR A 41 -3.43 1.47 6.64
N LEU A 42 -4.36 1.43 7.58
CA LEU A 42 -5.79 1.63 7.28
C LEU A 42 -6.06 2.99 6.64
N LEU A 43 -5.44 4.08 7.15
CA LEU A 43 -5.57 5.41 6.56
C LEU A 43 -4.98 5.46 5.14
N ASN A 44 -3.82 4.84 4.92
CA ASN A 44 -3.19 4.76 3.60
C ASN A 44 -4.07 4.00 2.60
N VAL A 45 -4.69 2.89 3.02
CA VAL A 45 -5.55 2.07 2.16
C VAL A 45 -6.86 2.79 1.84
N LYS A 46 -7.46 3.50 2.80
CA LYS A 46 -8.63 4.36 2.56
C LYS A 46 -8.33 5.45 1.54
N ASP A 47 -7.18 6.08 1.65
CA ASP A 47 -6.78 7.10 0.69
C ASP A 47 -6.40 6.51 -0.67
N LEU A 48 -5.85 5.28 -0.70
CA LEU A 48 -5.66 4.55 -1.97
C LEU A 48 -7.00 4.30 -2.68
N ASP A 49 -8.03 3.89 -1.95
CA ASP A 49 -9.38 3.71 -2.50
C ASP A 49 -9.91 5.00 -3.14
N THR A 50 -9.76 6.14 -2.44
CA THR A 50 -10.11 7.48 -2.96
C THR A 50 -9.31 7.84 -4.22
N ILE A 51 -8.01 7.52 -4.25
CA ILE A 51 -7.14 7.78 -5.41
C ILE A 51 -7.57 6.95 -6.62
N ILE A 52 -7.95 5.69 -6.41
CA ILE A 52 -8.42 4.84 -7.51
C ILE A 52 -9.76 5.33 -8.05
N ASP A 53 -10.70 5.78 -7.19
CA ASP A 53 -11.94 6.43 -7.66
C ASP A 53 -11.66 7.66 -8.51
N TRP A 54 -10.69 8.49 -8.10
CA TRP A 54 -10.27 9.65 -8.88
C TRP A 54 -9.66 9.24 -10.23
N ASN A 55 -8.80 8.22 -10.27
CA ASN A 55 -8.23 7.71 -11.50
C ASN A 55 -9.32 7.22 -12.46
N VAL A 56 -10.30 6.47 -11.95
CA VAL A 56 -11.44 6.00 -12.74
C VAL A 56 -12.23 7.19 -13.32
N MET A 57 -12.54 8.19 -12.49
CA MET A 57 -13.30 9.38 -12.91
C MET A 57 -12.61 10.15 -14.04
N TYR A 58 -11.29 10.29 -13.98
CA TYR A 58 -10.52 11.05 -14.98
C TYR A 58 -9.91 10.18 -16.10
N GLY A 59 -10.25 8.89 -16.13
CA GLY A 59 -9.82 7.97 -17.19
C GLY A 59 -8.36 7.54 -17.11
N TYR A 60 -7.69 7.70 -15.96
CA TYR A 60 -6.32 7.20 -15.76
C TYR A 60 -6.33 5.69 -15.53
N LYS A 61 -5.65 4.97 -16.42
CA LYS A 61 -5.62 3.49 -16.43
C LYS A 61 -4.40 2.88 -15.74
N PHE A 62 -3.66 3.65 -14.98
CA PHE A 62 -2.44 3.18 -14.33
C PHE A 62 -2.21 3.89 -12.99
N PHE A 63 -1.87 3.11 -11.96
CA PHE A 63 -1.41 3.65 -10.67
C PHE A 63 -0.31 2.78 -10.07
N ARG A 64 0.73 3.43 -9.51
CA ARG A 64 1.81 2.75 -8.81
C ARG A 64 1.68 2.93 -7.31
N ILE A 65 1.40 1.81 -6.61
CA ILE A 65 1.27 1.75 -5.16
C ILE A 65 2.65 1.99 -4.52
N THR A 66 2.67 2.79 -3.47
CA THR A 66 3.89 3.08 -2.71
C THR A 66 4.41 1.86 -1.97
N SER A 67 5.74 1.77 -1.80
CA SER A 67 6.38 0.76 -0.94
C SER A 67 6.00 0.88 0.54
N ASN A 68 5.55 2.04 0.99
CA ASN A 68 5.21 2.32 2.39
C ASN A 68 3.70 2.25 2.67
N LEU A 69 2.92 1.51 1.87
CA LEU A 69 1.49 1.35 2.13
C LEU A 69 1.24 0.81 3.55
N ALA A 70 2.04 -0.17 3.97
CA ALA A 70 2.08 -0.71 5.34
C ALA A 70 3.45 -0.42 5.97
N PRO A 71 3.56 0.62 6.83
CA PRO A 71 4.84 0.98 7.45
C PRO A 71 5.40 -0.13 8.34
N TRP A 72 6.70 -0.37 8.26
CA TRP A 72 7.42 -1.37 9.06
C TRP A 72 6.91 -2.81 8.91
N LYS A 73 6.32 -3.13 7.75
CA LYS A 73 5.69 -4.45 7.51
C LYS A 73 6.65 -5.64 7.68
N SER A 74 7.95 -5.44 7.60
CA SER A 74 8.96 -6.47 7.87
C SER A 74 9.05 -6.89 9.34
N GLU A 75 8.45 -6.15 10.26
CA GLU A 75 8.57 -6.34 11.72
C GLU A 75 7.37 -7.08 12.34
N TYR A 76 6.30 -7.37 11.57
CA TYR A 76 5.08 -8.00 12.07
C TYR A 76 4.32 -8.72 10.95
N ASP A 77 3.41 -9.62 11.31
CA ASP A 77 2.52 -10.28 10.37
C ASP A 77 1.24 -9.49 10.13
N TRP A 78 0.60 -9.69 8.97
CA TRP A 78 -0.70 -9.05 8.66
C TRP A 78 -1.77 -9.38 9.70
N THR A 79 -1.73 -10.59 10.26
CA THR A 79 -2.68 -11.08 11.27
C THR A 79 -2.57 -10.40 12.62
N ASP A 80 -1.43 -9.76 12.89
CA ASP A 80 -1.17 -9.06 14.16
C ASP A 80 -1.82 -7.66 14.18
N MET A 81 -2.25 -7.17 13.01
CA MET A 81 -2.84 -5.84 12.89
C MET A 81 -4.29 -5.82 13.38
N PRO A 82 -4.65 -4.95 14.36
CA PRO A 82 -6.04 -4.83 14.83
C PRO A 82 -7.04 -4.53 13.72
N ASP A 83 -6.66 -3.68 12.75
CA ASP A 83 -7.54 -3.23 11.67
C ASP A 83 -7.50 -4.14 10.43
N ILE A 84 -6.92 -5.34 10.51
CA ILE A 84 -6.68 -6.20 9.34
C ILE A 84 -7.95 -6.53 8.55
N LYS A 85 -9.10 -6.65 9.22
CA LYS A 85 -10.38 -6.92 8.55
C LYS A 85 -10.78 -5.77 7.63
N ASP A 86 -10.68 -4.55 8.12
CA ASP A 86 -11.01 -3.34 7.35
C ASP A 86 -9.99 -3.11 6.25
N ILE A 87 -8.70 -3.31 6.52
CA ILE A 87 -7.63 -3.22 5.53
C ILE A 87 -7.90 -4.18 4.37
N LYS A 88 -8.20 -5.46 4.66
CA LYS A 88 -8.54 -6.46 3.63
C LYS A 88 -9.79 -6.07 2.84
N TRP A 89 -10.80 -5.54 3.51
CA TRP A 89 -12.02 -5.11 2.85
C TRP A 89 -11.76 -4.00 1.83
N TYR A 90 -11.01 -2.96 2.23
CA TYR A 90 -10.64 -1.87 1.31
C TYR A 90 -9.75 -2.36 0.16
N LEU A 91 -8.73 -3.18 0.44
CA LEU A 91 -7.85 -3.73 -0.59
C LEU A 91 -8.66 -4.56 -1.60
N HIS A 92 -9.58 -5.40 -1.13
CA HIS A 92 -10.47 -6.17 -2.01
C HIS A 92 -11.34 -5.23 -2.87
N SER A 93 -11.94 -4.21 -2.28
CA SER A 93 -12.73 -3.19 -3.00
C SER A 93 -11.91 -2.50 -4.10
N ILE A 94 -10.69 -2.08 -3.78
CA ILE A 94 -9.74 -1.48 -4.72
C ILE A 94 -9.46 -2.45 -5.90
N GLY A 95 -9.22 -3.72 -5.60
CA GLY A 95 -8.99 -4.74 -6.63
C GLY A 95 -10.20 -4.95 -7.54
N VAL A 96 -11.42 -4.94 -7.00
CA VAL A 96 -12.67 -4.98 -7.79
C VAL A 96 -12.76 -3.78 -8.72
N LYS A 97 -12.55 -2.56 -8.18
CA LYS A 97 -12.56 -1.32 -8.97
C LYS A 97 -11.51 -1.36 -10.09
N ALA A 98 -10.29 -1.78 -9.76
CA ALA A 98 -9.19 -1.86 -10.71
C ALA A 98 -9.52 -2.79 -11.90
N ARG A 99 -10.08 -3.99 -11.63
CA ARG A 99 -10.52 -4.91 -12.69
C ARG A 99 -11.67 -4.37 -13.50
N THR A 100 -12.71 -3.85 -12.82
CA THR A 100 -13.93 -3.35 -13.49
C THR A 100 -13.64 -2.19 -14.42
N HIS A 101 -12.72 -1.32 -14.06
CA HIS A 101 -12.40 -0.11 -14.82
C HIS A 101 -11.06 -0.20 -15.57
N GLU A 102 -10.45 -1.38 -15.64
CA GLU A 102 -9.18 -1.63 -16.35
C GLU A 102 -8.05 -0.69 -15.89
N VAL A 103 -7.98 -0.42 -14.59
CA VAL A 103 -6.87 0.33 -13.99
C VAL A 103 -5.76 -0.64 -13.62
N ARG A 104 -4.63 -0.55 -14.29
CA ARG A 104 -3.44 -1.34 -13.96
C ARG A 104 -2.81 -0.83 -12.67
N LEU A 105 -2.66 -1.71 -11.69
CA LEU A 105 -1.95 -1.44 -10.45
C LEU A 105 -0.57 -2.10 -10.48
N THR A 106 0.44 -1.39 -10.01
CA THR A 106 1.80 -1.92 -9.83
C THR A 106 2.33 -1.52 -8.47
N SER A 107 3.33 -2.23 -7.98
CA SER A 107 4.07 -1.87 -6.79
C SER A 107 5.48 -1.37 -7.14
N HIS A 108 6.08 -0.64 -6.22
CA HIS A 108 7.47 -0.21 -6.29
C HIS A 108 8.20 -0.70 -5.04
N PRO A 109 8.84 -1.87 -5.09
CA PRO A 109 9.68 -2.34 -4.00
C PRO A 109 10.75 -1.31 -3.64
N GLY A 110 11.20 -1.30 -2.39
CA GLY A 110 12.24 -0.40 -1.94
C GLY A 110 13.53 -0.51 -2.76
N PRO A 111 14.35 0.55 -2.83
CA PRO A 111 15.56 0.57 -3.66
C PRO A 111 16.68 -0.37 -3.17
N PHE A 112 16.52 -0.96 -1.99
CA PHE A 112 17.50 -1.83 -1.35
C PHE A 112 17.29 -3.32 -1.62
N ASN A 113 16.34 -3.68 -2.52
CA ASN A 113 16.09 -5.06 -2.91
C ASN A 113 17.16 -5.57 -3.87
N VAL A 114 18.17 -6.24 -3.32
CA VAL A 114 19.30 -6.82 -4.07
C VAL A 114 19.26 -8.35 -3.98
N LEU A 115 18.47 -8.99 -4.85
CA LEU A 115 18.30 -10.45 -4.90
C LEU A 115 19.60 -11.20 -5.25
N THR A 116 20.55 -10.54 -5.90
CA THR A 116 21.86 -11.10 -6.29
C THR A 116 22.96 -10.83 -5.26
N SER A 117 22.59 -10.38 -4.06
CA SER A 117 23.58 -10.14 -2.99
C SER A 117 24.29 -11.45 -2.60
N PRO A 118 25.61 -11.42 -2.35
CA PRO A 118 26.35 -12.55 -1.80
C PRO A 118 26.00 -12.83 -0.32
N HIS A 119 25.28 -11.92 0.33
CA HIS A 119 24.90 -12.02 1.74
C HIS A 119 23.48 -12.57 1.88
N GLU A 120 23.35 -13.76 2.44
CA GLU A 120 22.08 -14.48 2.60
C GLU A 120 21.01 -13.64 3.33
N HIS A 121 21.39 -12.92 4.40
CA HIS A 121 20.45 -12.07 5.13
C HIS A 121 19.85 -10.93 4.28
N VAL A 122 20.63 -10.40 3.31
CA VAL A 122 20.14 -9.38 2.38
C VAL A 122 19.11 -9.99 1.43
N VAL A 123 19.39 -11.17 0.88
CA VAL A 123 18.46 -11.89 0.00
C VAL A 123 17.17 -12.21 0.75
N LYS A 124 17.26 -12.71 2.00
CA LYS A 124 16.10 -12.99 2.85
C LYS A 124 15.23 -11.75 3.08
N ASN A 125 15.84 -10.61 3.38
CA ASN A 125 15.12 -9.35 3.55
C ASN A 125 14.42 -8.91 2.26
N CYS A 126 15.08 -9.07 1.11
CA CYS A 126 14.48 -8.79 -0.20
C CYS A 126 13.26 -9.68 -0.48
N VAL A 127 13.37 -10.99 -0.19
CA VAL A 127 12.26 -11.93 -0.36
C VAL A 127 11.09 -11.53 0.53
N ASN A 128 11.33 -11.18 1.80
CA ASN A 128 10.29 -10.73 2.72
C ASN A 128 9.59 -9.45 2.21
N ASP A 129 10.36 -8.45 1.74
CA ASP A 129 9.79 -7.21 1.20
C ASP A 129 8.92 -7.49 -0.03
N LEU A 130 9.41 -8.30 -0.98
CA LEU A 130 8.66 -8.67 -2.17
C LEU A 130 7.41 -9.50 -1.84
N THR A 131 7.49 -10.40 -0.86
CA THR A 131 6.34 -11.17 -0.38
C THR A 131 5.27 -10.24 0.19
N ASN A 132 5.65 -9.24 1.01
CA ASN A 132 4.71 -8.26 1.54
C ASN A 132 4.00 -7.47 0.42
N HIS A 133 4.69 -7.17 -0.67
CA HIS A 133 4.07 -6.56 -1.84
C HIS A 133 3.11 -7.53 -2.55
N GLY A 134 3.49 -8.81 -2.66
CA GLY A 134 2.62 -9.86 -3.20
C GLY A 134 1.33 -10.00 -2.39
N ASP A 135 1.42 -10.07 -1.06
CA ASP A 135 0.27 -10.18 -0.16
C ASP A 135 -0.77 -9.07 -0.38
N ILE A 136 -0.31 -7.83 -0.66
CA ILE A 136 -1.21 -6.72 -0.96
C ILE A 136 -2.02 -7.01 -2.24
N PHE A 137 -1.38 -7.50 -3.30
CA PHE A 137 -2.07 -7.86 -4.54
C PHE A 137 -2.97 -9.08 -4.37
N ASP A 138 -2.57 -10.05 -3.56
CA ASP A 138 -3.40 -11.22 -3.23
C ASP A 138 -4.67 -10.79 -2.47
N MET A 139 -4.56 -9.87 -1.50
CA MET A 139 -5.73 -9.29 -0.81
C MET A 139 -6.63 -8.49 -1.75
N MET A 140 -6.10 -7.91 -2.83
CA MET A 140 -6.87 -7.27 -3.90
C MET A 140 -7.51 -8.29 -4.87
N ASN A 141 -7.16 -9.58 -4.75
CA ASN A 141 -7.54 -10.63 -5.71
C ASN A 141 -7.16 -10.25 -7.16
N LEU A 142 -5.97 -9.68 -7.33
CA LEU A 142 -5.42 -9.38 -8.64
C LEU A 142 -4.55 -10.56 -9.07
N SER A 143 -4.85 -11.13 -10.23
CA SER A 143 -4.05 -12.22 -10.78
C SER A 143 -2.65 -11.73 -11.14
N SER A 144 -1.64 -12.56 -10.90
CA SER A 144 -0.28 -12.34 -11.37
C SER A 144 -0.24 -12.53 -12.90
N THR A 145 -0.64 -11.51 -13.62
CA THR A 145 -0.44 -11.47 -15.07
C THR A 145 0.74 -10.57 -15.41
N PRO A 146 1.36 -10.71 -16.58
CA PRO A 146 2.43 -9.81 -17.02
C PRO A 146 2.01 -8.33 -17.09
N TYR A 147 0.74 -8.06 -16.94
CA TYR A 147 0.12 -6.74 -17.03
C TYR A 147 -0.31 -6.16 -15.68
N ASN A 148 -0.17 -6.93 -14.58
CA ASN A 148 -0.46 -6.50 -13.21
C ASN A 148 0.79 -6.58 -12.36
#